data_5687f264412730abc716976adf3b7aae
#
_entry.id   5687f264412730abc716976adf3b7aae
#
_cell.length_a   1.000
_cell.length_b   1.000
_cell.length_c   1.000
_cell.angle_alpha   90.00
_cell.angle_beta   90.00
_cell.angle_gamma   90.00
#
_symmetry.space_group_name_H-M   'P 1'
#
loop_
_entity.id
_entity.type
_entity.pdbx_description
1 polymer ?
#
loop_
_entity_poly.entity_id
_entity_poly.type
_entity_poly.pdbx_seq_one_letter_code
_entity_poly.pdbx_strand_id
1 'polypeptide(L)'
;MRYSIHDFVQLIARLRDPVNGCPWDIKQNYTSMIACLKEETYEVIEAIEQHNTENLKEELGDLLLQVVFLSQLATEDHHFTFDEVVQAVA
;
A
#
# COMPACT_ATOMS: atom_id res chain seq x y z
N MET A 1 18.81 2.27 9.90
CA MET A 1 18.58 1.88 8.49
C MET A 1 17.53 2.78 7.85
N ARG A 2 17.76 3.18 6.62
CA ARG A 2 16.80 4.01 5.89
C ARG A 2 16.17 3.21 4.76
N TYR A 3 14.87 3.36 4.60
CA TYR A 3 14.13 2.74 3.51
C TYR A 3 13.76 3.80 2.47
N SER A 4 13.95 3.46 1.19
CA SER A 4 13.44 4.27 0.09
C SER A 4 12.08 3.73 -0.32
N ILE A 5 11.38 4.48 -1.18
CA ILE A 5 10.13 3.98 -1.77
C ILE A 5 10.39 2.71 -2.59
N HIS A 6 11.53 2.63 -3.26
CA HIS A 6 11.91 1.44 -4.02
C HIS A 6 12.04 0.23 -3.09
N ASP A 7 12.68 0.38 -1.94
CA ASP A 7 12.82 -0.69 -0.95
C ASP A 7 11.45 -1.16 -0.48
N PHE A 8 10.53 -0.24 -0.26
CA PHE A 8 9.19 -0.55 0.20
C PHE A 8 8.40 -1.33 -0.86
N VAL A 9 8.48 -0.90 -2.10
CA VAL A 9 7.85 -1.62 -3.23
C VAL A 9 8.39 -3.05 -3.31
N GLN A 10 9.70 -3.24 -3.17
CA GLN A 10 10.32 -4.56 -3.19
C GLN A 10 9.89 -5.41 -1.99
N LEU A 11 9.75 -4.79 -0.82
CA LEU A 11 9.27 -5.48 0.38
C LEU A 11 7.88 -6.07 0.15
N ILE A 12 6.96 -5.27 -0.39
CA ILE A 12 5.60 -5.73 -0.67
C ILE A 12 5.60 -6.87 -1.70
N ALA A 13 6.44 -6.76 -2.74
CA ALA A 13 6.58 -7.83 -3.73
C ALA A 13 7.01 -9.14 -3.07
N ARG A 14 7.96 -9.06 -2.13
CA ARG A 14 8.43 -10.26 -1.40
C ARG A 14 7.34 -10.86 -0.50
N LEU A 15 6.53 -10.02 0.12
CA LEU A 15 5.40 -10.49 0.95
C LEU A 15 4.36 -11.25 0.11
N ARG A 16 4.28 -10.93 -1.17
CA ARG A 16 3.36 -11.56 -2.11
C ARG A 16 3.95 -12.79 -2.82
N ASP A 17 5.19 -13.15 -2.55
CA ASP A 17 5.83 -14.34 -3.15
C ASP A 17 5.01 -15.59 -2.78
N PRO A 18 4.53 -16.37 -3.77
CA PRO A 18 3.67 -17.53 -3.51
C PRO A 18 4.30 -18.61 -2.64
N VAL A 19 5.63 -18.68 -2.61
CA VAL A 19 6.37 -19.72 -1.87
C VAL A 19 6.86 -19.21 -0.52
N ASN A 20 7.50 -18.04 -0.50
CA ASN A 20 8.19 -17.52 0.69
C ASN A 20 7.54 -16.29 1.29
N GLY A 21 6.42 -15.84 0.76
CA GLY A 21 5.74 -14.65 1.25
C GLY A 21 4.90 -14.87 2.50
N CYS A 22 4.17 -13.82 2.87
CA CYS A 22 3.27 -13.87 4.01
C CYS A 22 1.94 -14.50 3.59
N PRO A 23 1.47 -15.56 4.29
CA PRO A 23 0.21 -16.23 3.92
C PRO A 23 -0.99 -15.29 3.85
N TRP A 24 -1.07 -14.29 4.75
CA TRP A 24 -2.16 -13.32 4.73
C TRP A 24 -2.07 -12.44 3.47
N ASP A 25 -0.88 -11.93 3.16
CA ASP A 25 -0.68 -11.06 1.99
C ASP A 25 -0.92 -11.79 0.68
N ILE A 26 -0.52 -13.06 0.61
CA ILE A 26 -0.70 -13.87 -0.60
C ILE A 26 -2.17 -14.08 -0.93
N LYS A 27 -3.03 -14.15 0.09
CA LYS A 27 -4.47 -14.40 -0.08
C LYS A 27 -5.25 -13.17 -0.52
N GLN A 28 -4.67 -11.98 -0.44
CA GLN A 28 -5.39 -10.75 -0.75
C GLN A 28 -5.59 -10.57 -2.25
N ASN A 29 -6.68 -9.90 -2.60
CA ASN A 29 -7.01 -9.54 -3.98
C ASN A 29 -7.63 -8.13 -3.97
N TYR A 30 -7.97 -7.59 -5.14
CA TYR A 30 -8.55 -6.25 -5.22
C TYR A 30 -9.79 -6.10 -4.33
N THR A 31 -10.68 -7.07 -4.38
CA THR A 31 -11.93 -7.02 -3.62
C THR A 31 -11.67 -7.03 -2.12
N SER A 32 -10.78 -7.89 -1.63
CA SER A 32 -10.48 -7.96 -0.20
C SER A 32 -9.80 -6.70 0.31
N MET A 33 -9.09 -5.96 -0.57
CA MET A 33 -8.40 -4.73 -0.18
C MET A 33 -9.34 -3.52 -0.09
N ILE A 34 -10.56 -3.60 -0.60
CA ILE A 34 -11.51 -2.47 -0.54
C ILE A 34 -11.79 -2.05 0.89
N ALA A 35 -12.05 -3.00 1.79
CA ALA A 35 -12.32 -2.70 3.19
C ALA A 35 -11.12 -2.02 3.87
N CYS A 36 -9.92 -2.51 3.59
CA CYS A 36 -8.68 -1.94 4.13
C CYS A 36 -8.48 -0.51 3.65
N LEU A 37 -8.72 -0.27 2.36
CA LEU A 37 -8.58 1.06 1.76
C LEU A 37 -9.57 2.05 2.38
N LYS A 38 -10.81 1.64 2.57
CA LYS A 38 -11.83 2.47 3.21
C LYS A 38 -11.42 2.84 4.64
N GLU A 39 -10.97 1.87 5.41
CA GLU A 39 -10.56 2.07 6.79
C GLU A 39 -9.39 3.04 6.88
N GLU A 40 -8.35 2.85 6.07
CA GLU A 40 -7.19 3.73 6.09
C GLU A 40 -7.51 5.16 5.64
N THR A 41 -8.40 5.30 4.66
CA THR A 41 -8.87 6.62 4.24
C THR A 41 -9.58 7.32 5.39
N TYR A 42 -10.42 6.60 6.12
CA TYR A 42 -11.15 7.12 7.27
C TYR A 42 -10.20 7.58 8.37
N GLU A 43 -9.17 6.81 8.64
CA GLU A 43 -8.20 7.13 9.68
C GLU A 43 -7.35 8.35 9.32
N VAL A 44 -7.03 8.53 8.05
CA VAL A 44 -6.36 9.75 7.59
C VAL A 44 -7.25 10.97 7.82
N ILE A 45 -8.52 10.88 7.46
CA ILE A 45 -9.49 11.97 7.64
C ILE A 45 -9.61 12.31 9.12
N GLU A 46 -9.75 11.31 9.98
CA GLU A 46 -9.86 11.49 11.43
C GLU A 46 -8.63 12.19 12.00
N ALA A 47 -7.44 11.79 11.58
CA ALA A 47 -6.19 12.41 12.01
C ALA A 47 -6.13 13.89 11.62
N ILE A 48 -6.63 14.25 10.44
CA ILE A 48 -6.71 15.63 9.97
C ILE A 48 -7.69 16.42 10.86
N GLU A 49 -8.87 15.86 11.08
CA GLU A 49 -9.92 16.52 11.87
C GLU A 49 -9.50 16.75 13.32
N GLN A 50 -8.71 15.84 13.88
CA GLN A 50 -8.22 15.93 15.25
C GLN A 50 -6.94 16.74 15.37
N HIS A 51 -6.39 17.24 14.27
CA HIS A 51 -5.12 17.98 14.25
C HIS A 51 -3.97 17.19 14.88
N ASN A 52 -3.99 15.87 14.73
CA ASN A 52 -2.96 15.00 15.31
C ASN A 52 -1.88 14.69 14.25
N THR A 53 -0.82 15.50 14.26
CA THR A 53 0.25 15.43 13.28
C THR A 53 1.00 14.10 13.29
N GLU A 54 1.28 13.56 14.48
CA GLU A 54 1.99 12.28 14.59
C GLU A 54 1.15 11.13 14.06
N ASN A 55 -0.13 11.12 14.40
CA ASN A 55 -1.04 10.10 13.89
C ASN A 55 -1.24 10.22 12.38
N LEU A 56 -1.28 11.46 11.87
CA LEU A 56 -1.42 11.68 10.43
C LEU A 56 -0.26 11.06 9.67
N LYS A 57 0.97 11.20 10.18
CA LYS A 57 2.14 10.58 9.56
C LYS A 57 2.00 9.06 9.48
N GLU A 58 1.56 8.43 10.56
CA GLU A 58 1.35 6.97 10.61
C GLU A 58 0.26 6.54 9.63
N GLU A 59 -0.87 7.24 9.63
CA GLU A 59 -2.00 6.90 8.77
C GLU A 59 -1.69 7.11 7.28
N LEU A 60 -0.89 8.13 6.96
CA LEU A 60 -0.42 8.31 5.58
C LEU A 60 0.48 7.16 5.14
N GLY A 61 1.30 6.65 6.05
CA GLY A 61 2.10 5.46 5.78
C GLY A 61 1.23 4.24 5.48
N ASP A 62 0.19 4.04 6.28
CA ASP A 62 -0.74 2.93 6.10
C ASP A 62 -1.54 3.09 4.79
N LEU A 63 -1.88 4.32 4.42
CA LEU A 63 -2.55 4.58 3.14
C LEU A 63 -1.60 4.32 1.96
N LEU A 64 -0.33 4.73 2.10
CA LEU A 64 0.68 4.43 1.08
C LEU A 64 0.86 2.92 0.90
N LEU A 65 0.80 2.16 1.99
CA LEU A 65 0.84 0.70 1.93
C LEU A 65 -0.27 0.18 1.01
N GLN A 66 -1.49 0.71 1.12
CA GLN A 66 -2.61 0.31 0.26
C GLN A 66 -2.31 0.57 -1.20
N VAL A 67 -1.75 1.74 -1.51
CA VAL A 67 -1.41 2.12 -2.88
C VAL A 67 -0.36 1.16 -3.46
N VAL A 68 0.70 0.89 -2.71
CA VAL A 68 1.78 0.01 -3.16
C VAL A 68 1.27 -1.43 -3.30
N PHE A 69 0.44 -1.89 -2.37
CA PHE A 69 -0.11 -3.24 -2.41
C PHE A 69 -0.99 -3.45 -3.65
N LEU A 70 -1.90 -2.51 -3.90
CA LEU A 70 -2.77 -2.57 -5.08
C LEU A 70 -1.96 -2.52 -6.37
N SER A 71 -0.89 -1.73 -6.39
CA SER A 71 0.02 -1.65 -7.54
C SER A 71 0.76 -2.98 -7.75
N GLN A 72 1.08 -3.69 -6.67
CA GLN A 72 1.69 -5.02 -6.77
C GLN A 72 0.71 -6.04 -7.37
N LEU A 73 -0.55 -6.00 -6.97
CA LEU A 73 -1.58 -6.85 -7.59
C LEU A 73 -1.68 -6.58 -9.08
N ALA A 74 -1.67 -5.30 -9.47
CA ALA A 74 -1.74 -4.91 -10.88
C ALA A 74 -0.50 -5.37 -11.65
N THR A 75 0.67 -5.34 -11.02
CA THR A 75 1.91 -5.81 -11.62
C THR A 75 1.85 -7.32 -11.88
N GLU A 76 1.31 -8.08 -10.92
CA GLU A 76 1.14 -9.53 -11.07
C GLU A 76 0.18 -9.87 -12.22
N ASP A 77 -0.83 -9.05 -12.42
CA ASP A 77 -1.82 -9.22 -13.49
C ASP A 77 -1.38 -8.60 -14.83
N HIS A 78 -0.15 -8.09 -14.89
CA HIS A 78 0.42 -7.46 -16.09
C HIS A 78 -0.36 -6.23 -16.58
N HIS A 79 -0.98 -5.48 -15.64
CA HIS A 79 -1.70 -4.24 -15.97
C HIS A 79 -0.81 -3.02 -15.94
N PHE A 80 -0.12 -2.79 -14.81
CA PHE A 80 0.80 -1.66 -14.65
C PHE A 80 1.68 -1.86 -13.42
N THR A 81 2.71 -1.03 -13.30
CA THR A 81 3.65 -1.04 -12.17
C THR A 81 3.43 0.16 -11.28
N PHE A 82 3.99 0.13 -10.07
CA PHE A 82 3.97 1.29 -9.18
C PHE A 82 4.62 2.50 -9.83
N ASP A 83 5.73 2.30 -10.58
CA ASP A 83 6.38 3.40 -11.28
C ASP A 83 5.43 4.07 -12.27
N GLU A 84 4.62 3.29 -12.98
CA GLU A 84 3.63 3.84 -13.90
C GLU A 84 2.55 4.65 -13.17
N VAL A 85 2.19 4.26 -11.94
CA VAL A 85 1.28 5.05 -11.12
C VAL A 85 1.91 6.40 -10.79
N VAL A 86 3.20 6.41 -10.43
CA VAL A 86 3.94 7.65 -10.15
C VAL A 86 3.98 8.54 -11.40
N GLN A 87 4.29 7.97 -12.56
CA GLN A 87 4.35 8.73 -13.81
C GLN A 87 2.98 9.30 -14.18
N ALA A 88 1.91 8.58 -13.90
CA ALA A 88 0.56 9.03 -14.23
C ALA A 88 0.11 10.25 -13.42
N VAL A 89 0.55 10.35 -12.15
CA VAL A 89 0.13 11.43 -11.26
C VAL A 89 1.08 12.63 -11.31
N ALA A 90 2.33 12.38 -11.61
CA ALA A 90 3.32 13.45 -11.70
C ALA A 90 3.25 14.17 -13.05
#